data_88504d9a94d6a2e4a0b8fb990eab5bba
#
_entry.id   88504d9a94d6a2e4a0b8fb990eab5bba
#
_cell.length_a   1.000
_cell.length_b   1.000
_cell.length_c   1.000
_cell.angle_alpha   90.00
_cell.angle_beta   90.00
_cell.angle_gamma   90.00
#
_symmetry.space_group_name_H-M   'P 1'
#
loop_
_entity.id
_entity.type
_entity.pdbx_description
1 polymer ?
#
loop_
_entity_poly.entity_id
_entity_poly.type
_entity_poly.pdbx_seq_one_letter_code
_entity_poly.pdbx_strand_id
1 'polypeptide(L)'
;MSDHVTLREIVTNLLYPPRCLLCGTLCGWEELLCESCQKQQPQAGEFFWEPEVFGCRGILWCARYEGAFRAGMEQLKFEGVRESLPLFGGMLAAAVRQSGLLPGLTAVTYVPMPPERERHRGYNQSRLLAEQLVK
;
A
#
# COMPACT_ATOMS: atom_id res chain seq x y z
N MET A 1 27.67 17.01 -10.61
CA MET A 1 27.89 16.95 -9.14
C MET A 1 28.16 15.48 -8.85
N SER A 2 29.39 15.19 -8.39
CA SER A 2 29.83 13.81 -8.19
C SER A 2 29.28 13.35 -6.83
N ASP A 3 28.27 12.49 -6.87
CA ASP A 3 27.76 11.84 -5.66
C ASP A 3 28.85 10.87 -5.19
N HIS A 4 29.55 11.26 -4.13
CA HIS A 4 30.48 10.39 -3.43
C HIS A 4 29.69 9.33 -2.67
N VAL A 5 29.40 8.21 -3.33
CA VAL A 5 28.81 7.03 -2.65
C VAL A 5 29.79 6.59 -1.57
N THR A 6 29.36 6.63 -0.33
CA THR A 6 30.20 6.26 0.81
C THR A 6 30.36 4.74 0.90
N LEU A 7 31.50 4.27 1.43
CA LEU A 7 31.71 2.83 1.67
C LEU A 7 30.59 2.20 2.51
N ARG A 8 30.04 2.96 3.45
CA ARG A 8 28.90 2.54 4.28
C ARG A 8 27.65 2.31 3.44
N GLU A 9 27.35 3.19 2.49
CA GLU A 9 26.23 3.03 1.56
C GLU A 9 26.42 1.80 0.66
N ILE A 10 27.65 1.57 0.16
CA ILE A 10 27.95 0.37 -0.65
C ILE A 10 27.68 -0.90 0.17
N VAL A 11 28.17 -0.97 1.41
CA VAL A 11 27.98 -2.14 2.28
C VAL A 11 26.52 -2.32 2.66
N THR A 12 25.81 -1.24 3.03
CA THR A 12 24.39 -1.30 3.35
C THR A 12 23.59 -1.79 2.14
N ASN A 13 23.94 -1.29 0.98
CA ASN A 13 23.28 -1.62 -0.27
C ASN A 13 23.55 -3.07 -0.73
N LEU A 14 24.71 -3.61 -0.42
CA LEU A 14 25.02 -5.00 -0.69
C LEU A 14 24.25 -5.96 0.23
N LEU A 15 24.05 -5.56 1.50
CA LEU A 15 23.34 -6.37 2.49
C LEU A 15 21.81 -6.21 2.41
N TYR A 16 21.33 -5.02 2.03
CA TYR A 16 19.91 -4.67 1.94
C TYR A 16 19.60 -3.98 0.61
N PRO A 17 19.67 -4.72 -0.50
CA PRO A 17 19.36 -4.16 -1.80
C PRO A 17 17.88 -3.73 -1.87
N PRO A 18 17.58 -2.64 -2.59
CA PRO A 18 16.20 -2.16 -2.73
C PRO A 18 15.32 -3.21 -3.39
N ARG A 19 14.13 -3.35 -2.85
CA ARG A 19 13.14 -4.33 -3.33
C ARG A 19 11.84 -3.64 -3.69
N CYS A 20 11.24 -4.12 -4.75
CA CYS A 20 9.91 -3.69 -5.16
C CYS A 20 8.89 -3.89 -4.02
N LEU A 21 8.17 -2.83 -3.66
CA LEU A 21 7.17 -2.85 -2.58
C LEU A 21 5.95 -3.73 -2.87
N LEU A 22 5.78 -4.20 -4.10
CA LEU A 22 4.70 -5.12 -4.46
C LEU A 22 5.17 -6.57 -4.58
N CYS A 23 6.19 -6.86 -5.37
CA CYS A 23 6.57 -8.25 -5.65
C CYS A 23 7.84 -8.71 -4.91
N GLY A 24 8.55 -7.81 -4.21
CA GLY A 24 9.78 -8.13 -3.49
C GLY A 24 11.01 -8.37 -4.38
N THR A 25 10.89 -8.29 -5.70
CA THR A 25 12.02 -8.42 -6.64
C THR A 25 12.97 -7.23 -6.48
N LEU A 26 14.26 -7.45 -6.72
CA LEU A 26 15.26 -6.38 -6.74
C LEU A 26 14.88 -5.32 -7.78
N CYS A 27 15.02 -4.04 -7.41
CA CYS A 27 14.76 -2.90 -8.28
C CYS A 27 15.86 -1.84 -8.14
N GLY A 28 15.79 -0.78 -8.94
CA GLY A 28 16.73 0.34 -8.88
C GLY A 28 16.69 1.08 -7.54
N TRP A 29 17.77 1.82 -7.24
CA TRP A 29 17.97 2.48 -5.94
C TRP A 29 16.93 3.56 -5.61
N GLU A 30 16.37 4.20 -6.62
CA GLU A 30 15.37 5.25 -6.48
C GLU A 30 13.96 4.74 -6.80
N GLU A 31 13.82 3.44 -7.08
CA GLU A 31 12.57 2.84 -7.52
C GLU A 31 11.85 2.15 -6.36
N LEU A 32 10.63 2.57 -6.10
CA LEU A 32 9.73 1.89 -5.16
C LEU A 32 9.13 0.61 -5.75
N LEU A 33 9.06 0.52 -7.08
CA LEU A 33 8.47 -0.58 -7.82
C LEU A 33 9.35 -0.94 -9.01
N CYS A 34 9.47 -2.24 -9.27
CA CYS A 34 10.12 -2.71 -10.49
C CYS A 34 9.28 -2.37 -11.73
N GLU A 35 9.91 -2.34 -12.89
CA GLU A 35 9.26 -1.97 -14.17
C GLU A 35 7.99 -2.77 -14.47
N SER A 36 7.99 -4.07 -14.17
CA SER A 36 6.82 -4.94 -14.35
C SER A 36 5.65 -4.52 -13.46
N CYS A 37 5.92 -4.19 -12.19
CA CYS A 37 4.89 -3.74 -11.25
C CYS A 37 4.40 -2.32 -11.57
N GLN A 38 5.27 -1.44 -12.05
CA GLN A 38 4.87 -0.11 -12.52
C GLN A 38 3.85 -0.19 -13.67
N LYS A 39 4.05 -1.12 -14.60
CA LYS A 39 3.13 -1.34 -15.73
C LYS A 39 1.80 -1.99 -15.33
N GLN A 40 1.77 -2.73 -14.23
CA GLN A 40 0.58 -3.45 -13.73
C GLN A 40 -0.21 -2.68 -12.68
N GLN A 41 0.29 -1.53 -12.24
CA GLN A 41 -0.46 -0.70 -11.30
C GLN A 41 -1.75 -0.19 -11.92
N PRO A 42 -2.84 -0.14 -11.15
CA PRO A 42 -3.98 0.69 -11.52
C PRO A 42 -3.50 2.12 -11.76
N GLN A 43 -4.03 2.77 -12.77
CA GLN A 43 -3.73 4.18 -12.99
C GLN A 43 -4.14 4.98 -11.75
N ALA A 44 -3.39 6.04 -11.45
CA ALA A 44 -3.65 6.83 -10.25
C ALA A 44 -5.10 7.32 -10.23
N GLY A 45 -5.85 6.85 -9.21
CA GLY A 45 -7.27 7.16 -9.05
C GLY A 45 -8.24 6.25 -9.80
N GLU A 46 -7.77 5.24 -10.52
CA GLU A 46 -8.66 4.19 -11.03
C GLU A 46 -9.34 3.50 -9.84
N PHE A 47 -10.65 3.35 -9.93
CA PHE A 47 -11.44 2.67 -8.92
C PHE A 47 -12.63 1.96 -9.55
N PHE A 48 -13.13 0.98 -8.79
CA PHE A 48 -14.37 0.26 -9.10
C PHE A 48 -15.38 0.55 -7.99
N TRP A 49 -16.64 0.69 -8.35
CA TRP A 49 -17.73 0.93 -7.43
C TRP A 49 -18.83 -0.10 -7.62
N GLU A 50 -19.23 -0.75 -6.53
CA GLU A 50 -20.36 -1.65 -6.50
C GLU A 50 -21.38 -1.14 -5.47
N PRO A 51 -22.59 -0.74 -5.92
CA PRO A 51 -23.60 -0.17 -5.04
C PRO A 51 -24.29 -1.25 -4.20
N GLU A 52 -24.79 -0.84 -3.03
CA GLU A 52 -25.71 -1.62 -2.18
C GLU A 52 -25.21 -3.02 -1.79
N VAL A 53 -23.97 -3.11 -1.31
CA VAL A 53 -23.39 -4.39 -0.88
C VAL A 53 -23.50 -4.52 0.64
N PHE A 54 -24.08 -5.63 1.11
CA PHE A 54 -24.17 -6.00 2.54
C PHE A 54 -24.72 -4.91 3.47
N GLY A 55 -25.72 -4.14 3.04
CA GLY A 55 -26.30 -3.04 3.81
C GLY A 55 -25.45 -1.77 3.88
N CYS A 56 -24.34 -1.72 3.19
CA CYS A 56 -23.55 -0.51 2.92
C CYS A 56 -24.06 0.18 1.65
N ARG A 57 -23.85 1.49 1.54
CA ARG A 57 -24.17 2.26 0.31
C ARG A 57 -23.40 1.76 -0.90
N GLY A 58 -22.27 1.10 -0.68
CA GLY A 58 -21.46 0.47 -1.72
C GLY A 58 -20.06 0.14 -1.24
N ILE A 59 -19.33 -0.54 -2.09
CA ILE A 59 -17.91 -0.88 -1.92
C ILE A 59 -17.11 -0.20 -3.00
N LEU A 60 -16.04 0.49 -2.59
CA LEU A 60 -15.04 1.05 -3.48
C LEU A 60 -13.74 0.26 -3.33
N TRP A 61 -13.17 -0.20 -4.44
CA TRP A 61 -11.83 -0.79 -4.45
C TRP A 61 -10.98 -0.19 -5.56
N CYS A 62 -9.68 -0.05 -5.31
CA CYS A 62 -8.72 0.57 -6.23
C CYS A 62 -7.81 -0.43 -6.95
N ALA A 63 -7.88 -1.71 -6.62
CA ALA A 63 -7.10 -2.76 -7.29
C ALA A 63 -7.72 -4.13 -7.09
N ARG A 64 -7.45 -5.05 -8.02
CA ARG A 64 -7.78 -6.46 -7.85
C ARG A 64 -6.79 -7.14 -6.92
N TYR A 65 -7.27 -8.03 -6.06
CA TYR A 65 -6.43 -8.80 -5.14
C TYR A 65 -5.79 -10.00 -5.86
N GLU A 66 -4.88 -9.71 -6.78
CA GLU A 66 -4.18 -10.71 -7.62
C GLU A 66 -2.74 -10.24 -7.95
N GLY A 67 -1.93 -11.15 -8.45
CA GLY A 67 -0.57 -10.86 -8.93
C GLY A 67 0.32 -10.15 -7.90
N ALA A 68 1.05 -9.15 -8.36
CA ALA A 68 1.97 -8.38 -7.55
C ALA A 68 1.27 -7.57 -6.44
N PHE A 69 0.05 -7.13 -6.67
CA PHE A 69 -0.71 -6.38 -5.66
C PHE A 69 -1.06 -7.26 -4.46
N ARG A 70 -1.49 -8.51 -4.73
CA ARG A 70 -1.70 -9.51 -3.69
C ARG A 70 -0.42 -9.79 -2.91
N ALA A 71 0.70 -9.99 -3.60
CA ALA A 71 2.00 -10.24 -2.96
C ALA A 71 2.40 -9.09 -2.02
N GLY A 72 2.30 -7.83 -2.46
CA GLY A 72 2.59 -6.67 -1.62
C GLY A 72 1.67 -6.54 -0.40
N MET A 73 0.39 -6.84 -0.56
CA MET A 73 -0.55 -6.88 0.57
C MET A 73 -0.26 -8.01 1.56
N GLU A 74 0.23 -9.15 1.08
CA GLU A 74 0.66 -10.27 1.93
C GLU A 74 1.95 -9.92 2.69
N GLN A 75 2.91 -9.27 2.06
CA GLN A 75 4.11 -8.72 2.73
C GLN A 75 3.72 -7.73 3.83
N LEU A 76 2.81 -6.79 3.55
CA LEU A 76 2.28 -5.88 4.55
C LEU A 76 1.55 -6.62 5.69
N LYS A 77 0.81 -7.69 5.42
CA LYS A 77 0.04 -8.42 6.42
C LYS A 77 0.89 -9.36 7.27
N PHE A 78 1.91 -9.99 6.70
CA PHE A 78 2.58 -11.14 7.32
C PHE A 78 4.09 -10.97 7.50
N GLU A 79 4.73 -10.11 6.70
CA GLU A 79 6.18 -9.93 6.73
C GLU A 79 6.62 -8.59 7.36
N GLY A 80 5.67 -7.75 7.72
CA GLY A 80 5.95 -6.47 8.39
C GLY A 80 6.48 -5.36 7.49
N VAL A 81 6.40 -5.51 6.16
CA VAL A 81 6.87 -4.52 5.18
C VAL A 81 5.94 -3.30 5.17
N ARG A 82 6.17 -2.37 6.10
CA ARG A 82 5.35 -1.16 6.27
C ARG A 82 5.67 -0.04 5.27
N GLU A 83 6.79 -0.14 4.60
CA GLU A 83 7.26 0.81 3.57
C GLU A 83 6.27 0.92 2.41
N SER A 84 5.44 -0.10 2.20
CA SER A 84 4.37 -0.12 1.20
C SER A 84 3.10 0.67 1.60
N LEU A 85 2.97 1.08 2.87
CA LEU A 85 1.78 1.81 3.35
C LEU A 85 1.51 3.12 2.60
N PRO A 86 2.49 4.00 2.32
CA PRO A 86 2.24 5.21 1.54
C PRO A 86 1.75 4.92 0.12
N LEU A 87 2.24 3.84 -0.51
CA LEU A 87 1.79 3.40 -1.82
C LEU A 87 0.31 2.99 -1.78
N PHE A 88 -0.06 2.04 -0.94
CA PHE A 88 -1.44 1.56 -0.82
C PHE A 88 -2.39 2.64 -0.33
N GLY A 89 -1.97 3.44 0.65
CA GLY A 89 -2.74 4.57 1.16
C GLY A 89 -2.97 5.65 0.11
N GLY A 90 -1.94 5.96 -0.68
CA GLY A 90 -2.01 6.92 -1.80
C GLY A 90 -2.98 6.47 -2.89
N MET A 91 -2.94 5.18 -3.28
CA MET A 91 -3.88 4.61 -4.25
C MET A 91 -5.32 4.70 -3.74
N LEU A 92 -5.57 4.32 -2.50
CA LEU A 92 -6.89 4.36 -1.89
C LEU A 92 -7.39 5.80 -1.75
N ALA A 93 -6.55 6.72 -1.31
CA ALA A 93 -6.88 8.14 -1.20
C ALA A 93 -7.20 8.77 -2.58
N ALA A 94 -6.46 8.41 -3.62
CA ALA A 94 -6.73 8.86 -4.98
C ALA A 94 -8.10 8.35 -5.48
N ALA A 95 -8.40 7.07 -5.25
CA ALA A 95 -9.68 6.47 -5.60
C ALA A 95 -10.86 7.16 -4.87
N VAL A 96 -10.73 7.40 -3.57
CA VAL A 96 -11.76 8.11 -2.79
C VAL A 96 -11.97 9.53 -3.28
N ARG A 97 -10.89 10.27 -3.61
CA ARG A 97 -11.01 11.63 -4.18
C ARG A 97 -11.72 11.63 -5.51
N GLN A 98 -11.39 10.71 -6.41
CA GLN A 98 -11.97 10.66 -7.74
C GLN A 98 -13.41 10.12 -7.76
N SER A 99 -13.78 9.31 -6.78
CA SER A 99 -15.15 8.77 -6.67
C SER A 99 -16.22 9.82 -6.35
N GLY A 100 -15.84 11.02 -5.93
CA GLY A 100 -16.78 12.05 -5.50
C GLY A 100 -17.44 11.79 -4.14
N LEU A 101 -17.00 10.80 -3.38
CA LEU A 101 -17.57 10.44 -2.07
C LEU A 101 -17.16 11.37 -0.94
N LEU A 102 -16.06 12.11 -1.07
CA LEU A 102 -15.50 12.95 0.00
C LEU A 102 -16.51 13.89 0.66
N PRO A 103 -17.37 14.63 -0.07
CA PRO A 103 -18.31 15.57 0.57
C PRO A 103 -19.32 14.91 1.52
N GLY A 104 -19.55 13.61 1.37
CA GLY A 104 -20.48 12.85 2.22
C GLY A 104 -19.78 12.06 3.35
N LEU A 105 -18.46 12.09 3.43
CA LEU A 105 -17.71 11.38 4.47
C LEU A 105 -17.54 12.26 5.70
N THR A 106 -18.07 11.81 6.84
CA THR A 106 -17.94 12.48 8.14
C THR A 106 -16.90 11.82 9.04
N ALA A 107 -16.56 10.55 8.79
CA ALA A 107 -15.59 9.81 9.58
C ALA A 107 -14.99 8.67 8.75
N VAL A 108 -13.78 8.26 9.13
CA VAL A 108 -13.11 7.06 8.63
C VAL A 108 -12.93 6.10 9.81
N THR A 109 -13.27 4.85 9.59
CA THR A 109 -13.03 3.77 10.56
C THR A 109 -12.29 2.63 9.87
N TYR A 110 -11.91 1.62 10.63
CA TYR A 110 -11.17 0.46 10.15
C TYR A 110 -11.75 -0.83 10.73
N VAL A 111 -11.47 -1.95 10.07
CA VAL A 111 -11.85 -3.27 10.59
C VAL A 111 -10.99 -3.59 11.82
N PRO A 112 -11.61 -3.81 12.99
CA PRO A 112 -10.86 -4.16 14.19
C PRO A 112 -10.20 -5.54 14.04
N MET A 113 -9.10 -5.72 14.75
CA MET A 113 -8.36 -6.98 14.81
C MET A 113 -8.40 -7.50 16.25
N PRO A 114 -8.55 -8.83 16.47
CA PRO A 114 -8.44 -9.41 17.81
C PRO A 114 -7.09 -9.05 18.44
N PRO A 115 -7.06 -8.68 19.74
CA PRO A 115 -5.82 -8.23 20.42
C PRO A 115 -4.66 -9.22 20.33
N GLU A 116 -4.94 -10.51 20.35
CA GLU A 116 -3.91 -11.56 20.21
C GLU A 116 -3.25 -11.53 18.82
N ARG A 117 -4.06 -11.35 17.77
CA ARG A 117 -3.57 -11.27 16.40
C ARG A 117 -2.78 -9.98 16.17
N GLU A 118 -3.24 -8.86 16.76
CA GLU A 118 -2.51 -7.59 16.67
C GLU A 118 -1.17 -7.66 17.40
N ARG A 119 -1.13 -8.31 18.59
CA ARG A 119 0.13 -8.55 19.31
C ARG A 119 1.10 -9.42 18.52
N HIS A 120 0.62 -10.49 17.89
CA HIS A 120 1.45 -11.36 17.07
C HIS A 120 1.99 -10.66 15.80
N ARG A 121 1.15 -9.86 15.15
CA ARG A 121 1.50 -9.12 13.93
C ARG A 121 2.26 -7.82 14.21
N GLY A 122 2.07 -7.25 15.40
CA GLY A 122 2.64 -5.96 15.81
C GLY A 122 1.83 -4.74 15.37
N TYR A 123 0.79 -4.91 14.54
CA TYR A 123 -0.08 -3.81 14.06
C TYR A 123 -1.36 -4.31 13.40
N ASN A 124 -2.34 -3.41 13.28
CA ASN A 124 -3.52 -3.60 12.45
C ASN A 124 -3.35 -2.85 11.13
N GLN A 125 -3.21 -3.58 10.02
CA GLN A 125 -3.00 -3.00 8.69
C GLN A 125 -4.17 -2.11 8.24
N SER A 126 -5.42 -2.46 8.58
CA SER A 126 -6.59 -1.65 8.23
C SER A 126 -6.58 -0.30 8.94
N ARG A 127 -6.11 -0.27 10.20
CA ARG A 127 -5.91 0.96 10.95
C ARG A 127 -4.84 1.83 10.28
N LEU A 128 -3.68 1.27 9.97
CA LEU A 128 -2.59 2.01 9.34
C LEU A 128 -2.99 2.57 7.98
N LEU A 129 -3.78 1.83 7.17
CA LEU A 129 -4.32 2.33 5.91
C LEU A 129 -5.35 3.44 6.11
N ALA A 130 -6.25 3.33 7.12
CA ALA A 130 -7.19 4.38 7.46
C ALA A 130 -6.48 5.67 7.89
N GLU A 131 -5.39 5.55 8.65
CA GLU A 131 -4.54 6.68 9.04
C GLU A 131 -3.86 7.38 7.84
N GLN A 132 -3.59 6.66 6.73
CA GLN A 132 -3.10 7.28 5.50
C GLN A 132 -4.18 8.08 4.76
N LEU A 133 -5.46 7.71 4.91
CA LEU A 133 -6.57 8.42 4.24
C LEU A 133 -6.86 9.79 4.85
N VAL A 134 -6.52 10.00 6.12
CA VAL A 134 -6.83 11.25 6.84
C VAL A 134 -5.66 12.23 6.93
N LYS A 135 -4.54 11.88 6.28
CA LYS A 135 -3.39 12.76 6.10
C LYS A 135 -3.56 13.68 4.90
#